data_348717540bd871542e2071221c197b49
#
_entry.id   348717540bd871542e2071221c197b49
#
_cell.length_a   1.000
_cell.length_b   1.000
_cell.length_c   1.000
_cell.angle_alpha   90.00
_cell.angle_beta   90.00
_cell.angle_gamma   90.00
#
_symmetry.space_group_name_H-M   'P 1'
#
loop_
_entity.id
_entity.type
_entity.pdbx_description
1 polymer ?
#
loop_
_entity_poly.entity_id
_entity_poly.type
_entity_poly.pdbx_seq_one_letter_code
_entity_poly.pdbx_strand_id
1 'polypeptide(L)'
;MRLLIRVGVIGTGAMGQNHLRIYSEMEGVELAGISDIDQKRVEFMATQFKTKAFTDYKKMLLEGLDAVSVVVPTKLHKQVALDALDAGMQVLVEKPIADTTENAEMMIEAAKQAGKVLMIGHIERFNPAVIRLKEIINSGILGKIVSISTKRVGPYNPRIRDVGVILDIGVHDIDIISYLYGKKINSVYAIAGADIHSFEDHASIILRMDHNFAGVVETNWLTPHKVRQLTAIGVKGVAYLDYINQTVQLHDNEWIRKAKVEHSEPLKNELKYFIDCAATGKTPNPCGEDGKHALEVAMAAIRSYQEERLIEVGK
;
A
#
# COMPACT_ATOMS: atom_id res chain seq x y z
N MET A 1 -6.26 5.09 -31.82
CA MET A 1 -6.04 6.34 -31.04
C MET A 1 -5.91 5.90 -29.59
N ARG A 2 -4.75 6.06 -28.96
CA ARG A 2 -4.65 5.84 -27.50
C ARG A 2 -5.53 6.91 -26.85
N LEU A 3 -6.51 6.52 -26.03
CA LEU A 3 -7.30 7.45 -25.22
C LEU A 3 -6.35 8.13 -24.23
N LEU A 4 -6.36 9.46 -24.21
CA LEU A 4 -5.66 10.26 -23.21
C LEU A 4 -6.46 10.17 -21.90
N ILE A 5 -5.90 9.58 -20.85
CA ILE A 5 -6.55 9.47 -19.54
C ILE A 5 -6.31 10.77 -18.76
N ARG A 6 -7.37 11.44 -18.36
CA ARG A 6 -7.33 12.68 -17.58
C ARG A 6 -7.38 12.38 -16.09
N VAL A 7 -6.28 12.66 -15.39
CA VAL A 7 -6.11 12.31 -13.96
C VAL A 7 -6.08 13.55 -13.08
N GLY A 8 -6.76 13.47 -11.94
CA GLY A 8 -6.64 14.43 -10.84
C GLY A 8 -5.86 13.85 -9.65
N VAL A 9 -5.20 14.72 -8.87
CA VAL A 9 -4.59 14.34 -7.59
C VAL A 9 -5.18 15.20 -6.48
N ILE A 10 -5.72 14.56 -5.45
CA ILE A 10 -6.34 15.20 -4.28
C ILE A 10 -5.41 15.02 -3.09
N GLY A 11 -4.81 16.13 -2.63
CA GLY A 11 -3.73 16.16 -1.65
C GLY A 11 -2.36 16.33 -2.31
N THR A 12 -1.69 17.47 -2.08
CA THR A 12 -0.37 17.80 -2.64
C THR A 12 0.73 17.79 -1.58
N GLY A 13 0.55 16.97 -0.54
CA GLY A 13 1.57 16.67 0.47
C GLY A 13 2.77 15.92 -0.12
N ALA A 14 3.66 15.39 0.74
CA ALA A 14 4.87 14.73 0.28
C ALA A 14 4.61 13.55 -0.67
N MET A 15 3.59 12.71 -0.40
CA MET A 15 3.25 11.59 -1.28
C MET A 15 2.55 12.09 -2.54
N GLY A 16 1.62 13.06 -2.41
CA GLY A 16 0.96 13.66 -3.56
C GLY A 16 1.94 14.24 -4.58
N GLN A 17 3.01 14.91 -4.14
CA GLN A 17 4.06 15.43 -5.02
C GLN A 17 4.74 14.33 -5.85
N ASN A 18 4.92 13.12 -5.30
CA ASN A 18 5.42 11.98 -6.06
C ASN A 18 4.42 11.52 -7.13
N HIS A 19 3.11 11.50 -6.80
CA HIS A 19 2.07 11.21 -7.79
C HIS A 19 2.05 12.26 -8.90
N LEU A 20 2.12 13.56 -8.56
CA LEU A 20 2.17 14.65 -9.54
C LEU A 20 3.32 14.48 -10.52
N ARG A 21 4.54 14.23 -10.00
CA ARG A 21 5.72 14.03 -10.83
C ARG A 21 5.52 12.88 -11.82
N ILE A 22 5.07 11.73 -11.32
CA ILE A 22 4.93 10.54 -12.15
C ILE A 22 3.84 10.72 -13.21
N TYR A 23 2.66 11.25 -12.85
CA TYR A 23 1.61 11.48 -13.83
C TYR A 23 2.00 12.54 -14.88
N SER A 24 2.74 13.59 -14.49
CA SER A 24 3.21 14.60 -15.44
C SER A 24 4.22 14.09 -16.47
N GLU A 25 4.92 12.98 -16.14
CA GLU A 25 5.91 12.33 -17.01
C GLU A 25 5.34 11.12 -17.78
N MET A 26 4.09 10.69 -17.46
CA MET A 26 3.53 9.45 -17.96
C MET A 26 2.89 9.63 -19.36
N GLU A 27 3.39 8.88 -20.34
CA GLU A 27 2.83 8.88 -21.68
C GLU A 27 1.37 8.40 -21.72
N GLY A 28 0.50 9.14 -22.39
CA GLY A 28 -0.93 8.82 -22.50
C GLY A 28 -1.77 9.28 -21.29
N VAL A 29 -1.19 10.08 -20.40
CA VAL A 29 -1.86 10.66 -19.22
C VAL A 29 -1.78 12.17 -19.28
N GLU A 30 -2.88 12.85 -18.97
CA GLU A 30 -2.96 14.28 -18.72
C GLU A 30 -3.19 14.52 -17.23
N LEU A 31 -2.26 15.16 -16.54
CA LEU A 31 -2.49 15.68 -15.19
C LEU A 31 -3.38 16.93 -15.29
N ALA A 32 -4.71 16.72 -15.31
CA ALA A 32 -5.68 17.74 -15.65
C ALA A 32 -6.03 18.68 -14.47
N GLY A 33 -5.77 18.28 -13.23
CA GLY A 33 -6.00 19.12 -12.06
C GLY A 33 -5.40 18.56 -10.78
N ILE A 34 -5.15 19.45 -9.84
CA ILE A 34 -4.67 19.09 -8.49
C ILE A 34 -5.44 19.87 -7.44
N SER A 35 -5.68 19.26 -6.29
CA SER A 35 -6.40 19.91 -5.20
C SER A 35 -5.69 19.77 -3.86
N ASP A 36 -5.65 20.87 -3.10
CA ASP A 36 -5.20 20.89 -1.71
C ASP A 36 -5.88 22.07 -0.99
N ILE A 37 -6.17 21.90 0.31
CA ILE A 37 -6.73 22.99 1.14
C ILE A 37 -5.73 24.14 1.37
N ASP A 38 -4.44 23.86 1.25
CA ASP A 38 -3.38 24.88 1.29
C ASP A 38 -3.24 25.55 -0.07
N GLN A 39 -3.86 26.73 -0.21
CA GLN A 39 -3.89 27.50 -1.45
C GLN A 39 -2.49 27.79 -1.99
N LYS A 40 -1.55 28.20 -1.14
CA LYS A 40 -0.19 28.54 -1.58
C LYS A 40 0.53 27.32 -2.15
N ARG A 41 0.36 26.17 -1.51
CA ARG A 41 0.97 24.92 -1.95
C ARG A 41 0.37 24.43 -3.26
N VAL A 42 -0.95 24.43 -3.40
CA VAL A 42 -1.59 23.94 -4.63
C VAL A 42 -1.27 24.83 -5.82
N GLU A 43 -1.26 26.16 -5.66
CA GLU A 43 -0.89 27.10 -6.73
C GLU A 43 0.58 26.95 -7.16
N PHE A 44 1.49 26.78 -6.18
CA PHE A 44 2.90 26.52 -6.47
C PHE A 44 3.09 25.20 -7.25
N MET A 45 2.46 24.12 -6.80
CA MET A 45 2.52 22.81 -7.48
C MET A 45 1.88 22.87 -8.87
N ALA A 46 0.74 23.53 -9.01
CA ALA A 46 0.07 23.68 -10.31
C ALA A 46 0.94 24.43 -11.34
N THR A 47 1.66 25.44 -10.90
CA THR A 47 2.63 26.16 -11.75
C THR A 47 3.78 25.24 -12.16
N GLN A 48 4.34 24.49 -11.20
CA GLN A 48 5.46 23.57 -11.45
C GLN A 48 5.09 22.45 -12.43
N PHE A 49 3.91 21.85 -12.28
CA PHE A 49 3.46 20.72 -13.10
C PHE A 49 2.55 21.14 -14.28
N LYS A 50 2.37 22.44 -14.52
CA LYS A 50 1.57 23.01 -15.61
C LYS A 50 0.15 22.45 -15.67
N THR A 51 -0.54 22.45 -14.53
CA THR A 51 -1.90 21.91 -14.36
C THR A 51 -2.79 22.93 -13.66
N LYS A 52 -4.09 22.63 -13.51
CA LYS A 52 -5.06 23.50 -12.82
C LYS A 52 -5.01 23.28 -11.31
N ALA A 53 -5.06 24.39 -10.54
CA ALA A 53 -5.12 24.38 -9.08
C ALA A 53 -6.56 24.52 -8.56
N PHE A 54 -6.91 23.73 -7.55
CA PHE A 54 -8.19 23.80 -6.86
C PHE A 54 -7.99 23.75 -5.35
N THR A 55 -8.61 24.66 -4.61
CA THR A 55 -8.67 24.58 -3.14
C THR A 55 -9.83 23.71 -2.65
N ASP A 56 -10.78 23.42 -3.54
CA ASP A 56 -11.92 22.53 -3.33
C ASP A 56 -11.89 21.43 -4.38
N TYR A 57 -11.63 20.19 -3.95
CA TYR A 57 -11.56 19.03 -4.84
C TYR A 57 -12.90 18.75 -5.55
N LYS A 58 -14.04 19.10 -4.96
CA LYS A 58 -15.34 18.91 -5.61
C LYS A 58 -15.46 19.71 -6.91
N LYS A 59 -14.89 20.89 -6.95
CA LYS A 59 -14.81 21.67 -8.19
C LYS A 59 -13.90 21.01 -9.22
N MET A 60 -12.79 20.41 -8.77
CA MET A 60 -11.89 19.67 -9.66
C MET A 60 -12.58 18.44 -10.27
N LEU A 61 -13.41 17.71 -9.50
CA LEU A 61 -14.15 16.55 -10.02
C LEU A 61 -15.11 16.91 -11.18
N LEU A 62 -15.51 18.17 -11.33
CA LEU A 62 -16.37 18.63 -12.43
C LEU A 62 -15.59 18.93 -13.74
N GLU A 63 -14.27 18.82 -13.74
CA GLU A 63 -13.40 19.16 -14.89
C GLU A 63 -13.30 18.04 -15.94
N GLY A 64 -14.15 17.02 -15.87
CA GLY A 64 -14.16 15.90 -16.83
C GLY A 64 -12.93 15.01 -16.70
N LEU A 65 -12.61 14.60 -15.48
CA LEU A 65 -11.55 13.62 -15.18
C LEU A 65 -12.05 12.21 -15.44
N ASP A 66 -11.12 11.29 -15.75
CA ASP A 66 -11.38 9.84 -15.85
C ASP A 66 -11.03 9.13 -14.54
N ALA A 67 -9.99 9.60 -13.85
CA ALA A 67 -9.47 8.99 -12.66
C ALA A 67 -8.89 10.00 -11.66
N VAL A 68 -8.82 9.61 -10.38
CA VAL A 68 -8.19 10.41 -9.33
C VAL A 68 -7.33 9.56 -8.41
N SER A 69 -6.22 10.15 -7.92
CA SER A 69 -5.47 9.66 -6.77
C SER A 69 -5.86 10.46 -5.53
N VAL A 70 -6.32 9.75 -4.50
CA VAL A 70 -6.69 10.30 -3.18
C VAL A 70 -5.50 10.13 -2.24
N VAL A 71 -4.81 11.23 -1.95
CA VAL A 71 -3.53 11.28 -1.21
C VAL A 71 -3.64 12.29 -0.05
N VAL A 72 -4.78 12.29 0.59
CA VAL A 72 -5.12 13.14 1.75
C VAL A 72 -4.85 12.37 3.06
N PRO A 73 -4.95 13.00 4.25
CA PRO A 73 -4.92 12.27 5.52
C PRO A 73 -5.98 11.16 5.60
N THR A 74 -5.64 10.03 6.19
CA THR A 74 -6.46 8.79 6.22
C THR A 74 -7.92 9.02 6.62
N LYS A 75 -8.16 9.90 7.61
CA LYS A 75 -9.52 10.24 8.08
C LYS A 75 -10.43 10.84 7.00
N LEU A 76 -9.85 11.36 5.93
CA LEU A 76 -10.57 11.96 4.81
C LEU A 76 -10.74 10.99 3.62
N HIS A 77 -10.06 9.84 3.62
CA HIS A 77 -10.07 8.90 2.50
C HIS A 77 -11.48 8.52 2.09
N LYS A 78 -12.33 8.10 3.05
CA LYS A 78 -13.71 7.70 2.78
C LYS A 78 -14.49 8.82 2.08
N GLN A 79 -14.54 10.02 2.66
CA GLN A 79 -15.37 11.09 2.11
C GLN A 79 -14.93 11.47 0.70
N VAL A 80 -13.62 11.62 0.50
CA VAL A 80 -13.07 12.02 -0.80
C VAL A 80 -13.25 10.91 -1.85
N ALA A 81 -13.06 9.65 -1.47
CA ALA A 81 -13.25 8.53 -2.37
C ALA A 81 -14.72 8.34 -2.77
N LEU A 82 -15.68 8.49 -1.82
CA LEU A 82 -17.11 8.41 -2.11
C LEU A 82 -17.54 9.53 -3.07
N ASP A 83 -17.14 10.77 -2.83
CA ASP A 83 -17.44 11.90 -3.71
C ASP A 83 -16.86 11.69 -5.12
N ALA A 84 -15.65 11.10 -5.22
CA ALA A 84 -15.03 10.81 -6.51
C ALA A 84 -15.72 9.66 -7.27
N LEU A 85 -16.12 8.60 -6.56
CA LEU A 85 -16.88 7.47 -7.13
C LEU A 85 -18.26 7.93 -7.61
N ASP A 86 -18.96 8.75 -6.83
CA ASP A 86 -20.25 9.34 -7.20
C ASP A 86 -20.15 10.25 -8.43
N ALA A 87 -19.03 10.97 -8.56
CA ALA A 87 -18.71 11.76 -9.76
C ALA A 87 -18.27 10.90 -10.97
N GLY A 88 -18.27 9.56 -10.83
CA GLY A 88 -17.98 8.62 -11.90
C GLY A 88 -16.50 8.39 -12.18
N MET A 89 -15.61 8.73 -11.26
CA MET A 89 -14.14 8.55 -11.41
C MET A 89 -13.69 7.13 -11.09
N GLN A 90 -12.60 6.69 -11.73
CA GLN A 90 -11.78 5.57 -11.27
C GLN A 90 -10.91 6.08 -10.10
N VAL A 91 -10.77 5.33 -9.01
CA VAL A 91 -10.16 5.87 -7.78
C VAL A 91 -8.99 5.00 -7.32
N LEU A 92 -7.84 5.64 -7.09
CA LEU A 92 -6.76 5.11 -6.29
C LEU A 92 -6.74 5.85 -4.96
N VAL A 93 -6.70 5.11 -3.85
CA VAL A 93 -6.61 5.65 -2.49
C VAL A 93 -5.32 5.18 -1.84
N GLU A 94 -4.58 6.10 -1.23
CA GLU A 94 -3.38 5.76 -0.46
C GLU A 94 -3.71 4.86 0.75
N LYS A 95 -2.71 4.11 1.17
CA LYS A 95 -2.82 3.26 2.38
C LYS A 95 -2.78 4.11 3.69
N PRO A 96 -3.40 3.63 4.78
CA PRO A 96 -4.42 2.57 4.81
C PRO A 96 -5.70 3.02 4.09
N ILE A 97 -6.47 2.08 3.57
CA ILE A 97 -7.70 2.39 2.79
C ILE A 97 -8.62 3.39 3.48
N ALA A 98 -8.80 3.26 4.79
CA ALA A 98 -9.63 4.12 5.63
C ALA A 98 -9.13 4.10 7.08
N ASP A 99 -9.74 4.90 7.93
CA ASP A 99 -9.50 4.96 9.37
C ASP A 99 -10.23 3.85 10.14
N THR A 100 -11.32 3.29 9.58
CA THR A 100 -12.04 2.14 10.15
C THR A 100 -12.41 1.12 9.08
N THR A 101 -12.68 -0.11 9.50
CA THR A 101 -13.09 -1.21 8.61
C THR A 101 -14.47 -0.97 7.99
N GLU A 102 -15.39 -0.34 8.73
CA GLU A 102 -16.71 0.05 8.26
C GLU A 102 -16.61 1.11 7.15
N ASN A 103 -15.72 2.09 7.31
CA ASN A 103 -15.45 3.10 6.29
C ASN A 103 -14.85 2.48 5.02
N ALA A 104 -13.95 1.50 5.18
CA ALA A 104 -13.42 0.73 4.05
C ALA A 104 -14.52 -0.03 3.31
N GLU A 105 -15.44 -0.71 4.03
CA GLU A 105 -16.57 -1.43 3.43
C GLU A 105 -17.48 -0.48 2.63
N MET A 106 -17.80 0.69 3.17
CA MET A 106 -18.60 1.70 2.46
C MET A 106 -17.96 2.11 1.13
N MET A 107 -16.65 2.28 1.10
CA MET A 107 -15.91 2.64 -0.13
C MET A 107 -15.95 1.50 -1.15
N ILE A 108 -15.79 0.25 -0.70
CA ILE A 108 -15.85 -0.95 -1.54
C ILE A 108 -17.22 -1.09 -2.19
N GLU A 109 -18.29 -0.98 -1.39
CA GLU A 109 -19.66 -1.08 -1.88
C GLU A 109 -20.02 0.05 -2.84
N ALA A 110 -19.58 1.29 -2.56
CA ALA A 110 -19.78 2.42 -3.47
C ALA A 110 -19.08 2.19 -4.82
N ALA A 111 -17.85 1.67 -4.82
CA ALA A 111 -17.12 1.37 -6.05
C ALA A 111 -17.83 0.28 -6.87
N LYS A 112 -18.35 -0.77 -6.23
CA LYS A 112 -19.15 -1.82 -6.88
C LYS A 112 -20.42 -1.26 -7.49
N GLN A 113 -21.17 -0.44 -6.74
CA GLN A 113 -22.42 0.16 -7.21
C GLN A 113 -22.21 1.10 -8.39
N ALA A 114 -21.13 1.88 -8.35
CA ALA A 114 -20.75 2.78 -9.43
C ALA A 114 -20.13 2.04 -10.64
N GLY A 115 -19.77 0.74 -10.52
CA GLY A 115 -19.03 0.00 -11.54
C GLY A 115 -17.64 0.60 -11.82
N LYS A 116 -16.98 1.12 -10.79
CA LYS A 116 -15.70 1.82 -10.87
C LYS A 116 -14.58 1.05 -10.20
N VAL A 117 -13.36 1.30 -10.67
CA VAL A 117 -12.14 0.78 -10.06
C VAL A 117 -11.90 1.48 -8.72
N LEU A 118 -11.66 0.71 -7.66
CA LEU A 118 -11.10 1.15 -6.40
C LEU A 118 -9.80 0.37 -6.15
N MET A 119 -8.67 1.04 -6.35
CA MET A 119 -7.33 0.50 -6.10
C MET A 119 -6.75 1.11 -4.83
N ILE A 120 -5.99 0.33 -4.07
CA ILE A 120 -5.36 0.81 -2.83
C ILE A 120 -3.85 0.92 -3.05
N GLY A 121 -3.24 2.00 -2.52
CA GLY A 121 -1.82 2.34 -2.67
C GLY A 121 -0.88 1.42 -1.86
N HIS A 122 -0.98 0.10 -2.07
CA HIS A 122 -0.03 -0.86 -1.52
C HIS A 122 1.21 -0.98 -2.42
N ILE A 123 1.99 0.09 -2.46
CA ILE A 123 3.14 0.31 -3.34
C ILE A 123 4.14 -0.86 -3.36
N GLU A 124 4.32 -1.57 -2.25
CA GLU A 124 5.31 -2.65 -2.17
C GLU A 124 4.94 -3.88 -3.03
N ARG A 125 3.66 -4.06 -3.40
CA ARG A 125 3.26 -5.08 -4.39
C ARG A 125 3.86 -4.81 -5.77
N PHE A 126 4.26 -3.57 -6.06
CA PHE A 126 4.85 -3.12 -7.32
C PHE A 126 6.38 -2.99 -7.26
N ASN A 127 6.98 -3.36 -6.13
CA ASN A 127 8.43 -3.47 -6.00
C ASN A 127 8.93 -4.65 -6.86
N PRO A 128 9.88 -4.44 -7.78
CA PRO A 128 10.35 -5.49 -8.68
C PRO A 128 10.87 -6.75 -7.97
N ALA A 129 11.50 -6.58 -6.80
CA ALA A 129 11.95 -7.72 -6.00
C ALA A 129 10.79 -8.54 -5.43
N VAL A 130 9.68 -7.88 -5.04
CA VAL A 130 8.46 -8.56 -4.55
C VAL A 130 7.77 -9.29 -5.69
N ILE A 131 7.64 -8.66 -6.85
CA ILE A 131 7.09 -9.30 -8.05
C ILE A 131 7.89 -10.56 -8.39
N ARG A 132 9.22 -10.42 -8.40
CA ARG A 132 10.12 -11.56 -8.68
C ARG A 132 10.02 -12.66 -7.65
N LEU A 133 9.93 -12.32 -6.36
CA LEU A 133 9.74 -13.31 -5.30
C LEU A 133 8.40 -14.05 -5.44
N LYS A 134 7.33 -13.35 -5.79
CA LYS A 134 6.02 -13.97 -6.04
C LYS A 134 6.08 -14.98 -7.19
N GLU A 135 6.77 -14.65 -8.28
CA GLU A 135 7.01 -15.58 -9.38
C GLU A 135 7.77 -16.83 -8.92
N ILE A 136 8.83 -16.65 -8.12
CA ILE A 136 9.64 -17.73 -7.56
C ILE A 136 8.80 -18.64 -6.67
N ILE A 137 7.96 -18.08 -5.78
CA ILE A 137 7.04 -18.84 -4.94
C ILE A 137 6.07 -19.64 -5.82
N ASN A 138 5.45 -18.99 -6.81
CA ASN A 138 4.48 -19.62 -7.70
C ASN A 138 5.10 -20.73 -8.59
N SER A 139 6.39 -20.63 -8.91
CA SER A 139 7.10 -21.66 -9.69
C SER A 139 7.37 -22.94 -8.88
N GLY A 140 7.19 -22.91 -7.56
CA GLY A 140 7.42 -24.05 -6.68
C GLY A 140 8.89 -24.38 -6.41
N ILE A 141 9.85 -23.54 -6.82
CA ILE A 141 11.28 -23.75 -6.58
C ILE A 141 11.59 -23.90 -5.09
N LEU A 142 10.95 -23.08 -4.24
CA LEU A 142 11.12 -23.16 -2.78
C LEU A 142 10.33 -24.31 -2.14
N GLY A 143 9.51 -25.02 -2.91
CA GLY A 143 8.54 -25.97 -2.40
C GLY A 143 7.41 -25.29 -1.64
N LYS A 144 6.77 -26.00 -0.70
CA LYS A 144 5.73 -25.43 0.17
C LYS A 144 6.35 -24.37 1.07
N ILE A 145 5.86 -23.13 1.01
CA ILE A 145 6.28 -22.06 1.92
C ILE A 145 5.70 -22.35 3.32
N VAL A 146 6.53 -22.28 4.35
CA VAL A 146 6.16 -22.56 5.74
C VAL A 146 6.20 -21.30 6.62
N SER A 147 7.06 -20.34 6.29
CA SER A 147 7.16 -19.07 7.02
C SER A 147 7.60 -17.94 6.11
N ILE A 148 7.00 -16.75 6.31
CA ILE A 148 7.50 -15.50 5.75
C ILE A 148 7.71 -14.52 6.90
N SER A 149 8.94 -14.00 7.03
CA SER A 149 9.26 -12.97 8.02
C SER A 149 9.71 -11.69 7.34
N THR A 150 9.31 -10.56 7.92
CA THR A 150 9.69 -9.22 7.44
C THR A 150 10.36 -8.44 8.55
N LYS A 151 11.29 -7.56 8.16
CA LYS A 151 11.92 -6.58 9.01
C LYS A 151 11.83 -5.22 8.36
N ARG A 152 10.98 -4.35 8.92
CA ARG A 152 10.75 -2.99 8.41
C ARG A 152 10.96 -1.99 9.53
N VAL A 153 12.21 -1.55 9.69
CA VAL A 153 12.65 -0.71 10.80
C VAL A 153 13.40 0.52 10.30
N GLY A 154 13.45 1.58 11.09
CA GLY A 154 14.17 2.80 10.72
C GLY A 154 13.90 3.95 11.68
N PRO A 155 14.46 5.14 11.43
CA PRO A 155 14.20 6.30 12.25
C PRO A 155 12.77 6.81 12.08
N TYR A 156 12.24 7.41 13.16
CA TYR A 156 10.93 8.09 13.15
C TYR A 156 10.87 9.21 12.12
N ASN A 157 9.73 9.30 11.45
CA ASN A 157 9.43 10.42 10.56
C ASN A 157 8.50 11.42 11.27
N PRO A 158 8.93 12.66 11.60
CA PRO A 158 8.11 13.64 12.33
C PRO A 158 6.81 14.09 11.64
N ARG A 159 6.60 13.69 10.39
CA ARG A 159 5.34 13.96 9.66
C ARG A 159 4.20 13.07 10.12
N ILE A 160 4.51 11.89 10.72
CA ILE A 160 3.52 10.94 11.23
C ILE A 160 3.17 11.38 12.65
N ARG A 161 1.88 11.71 12.88
CA ARG A 161 1.43 12.27 14.17
C ARG A 161 0.11 11.67 14.66
N ASP A 162 -0.51 10.81 13.88
CA ASP A 162 -1.90 10.37 14.08
C ASP A 162 -2.08 8.86 14.15
N VAL A 163 -1.03 8.09 13.90
CA VAL A 163 -1.03 6.62 13.95
C VAL A 163 0.29 6.09 14.49
N GLY A 164 0.29 4.84 14.98
CA GLY A 164 1.49 4.13 15.40
C GLY A 164 2.18 3.37 14.27
N VAL A 165 3.29 2.72 14.61
CA VAL A 165 4.15 2.01 13.66
C VAL A 165 3.45 0.87 12.93
N ILE A 166 2.45 0.24 13.56
CA ILE A 166 1.69 -0.87 12.96
C ILE A 166 0.90 -0.39 11.75
N LEU A 167 0.15 0.70 11.89
CA LEU A 167 -0.65 1.29 10.80
C LEU A 167 0.19 2.08 9.79
N ASP A 168 1.31 2.69 10.23
CA ASP A 168 2.15 3.45 9.31
C ASP A 168 2.97 2.54 8.40
N ILE A 169 3.80 1.67 8.97
CA ILE A 169 4.74 0.86 8.19
C ILE A 169 4.49 -0.65 8.28
N GLY A 170 3.93 -1.16 9.39
CA GLY A 170 3.61 -2.56 9.56
C GLY A 170 2.55 -3.07 8.57
N VAL A 171 1.57 -2.21 8.23
CA VAL A 171 0.50 -2.54 7.27
C VAL A 171 1.03 -2.95 5.89
N HIS A 172 2.17 -2.43 5.44
CA HIS A 172 2.81 -2.85 4.19
C HIS A 172 3.24 -4.32 4.23
N ASP A 173 3.83 -4.74 5.35
CA ASP A 173 4.34 -6.10 5.49
C ASP A 173 3.21 -7.10 5.73
N ILE A 174 2.16 -6.70 6.44
CA ILE A 174 0.90 -7.46 6.58
C ILE A 174 0.32 -7.75 5.18
N ASP A 175 0.20 -6.72 4.35
CA ASP A 175 -0.29 -6.85 2.97
C ASP A 175 0.61 -7.77 2.14
N ILE A 176 1.93 -7.56 2.16
CA ILE A 176 2.88 -8.36 1.37
C ILE A 176 2.88 -9.83 1.79
N ILE A 177 2.80 -10.14 3.09
CA ILE A 177 2.72 -11.53 3.55
C ILE A 177 1.45 -12.20 3.02
N SER A 178 0.29 -11.54 3.14
CA SER A 178 -0.98 -12.03 2.59
C SER A 178 -0.90 -12.23 1.07
N TYR A 179 -0.37 -11.23 0.36
CA TYR A 179 -0.16 -11.27 -1.09
C TYR A 179 0.73 -12.42 -1.53
N LEU A 180 1.89 -12.62 -0.89
CA LEU A 180 2.84 -13.66 -1.27
C LEU A 180 2.27 -15.08 -1.04
N TYR A 181 1.60 -15.30 0.08
CA TYR A 181 0.90 -16.56 0.32
C TYR A 181 -0.34 -16.76 -0.58
N GLY A 182 -0.97 -15.66 -1.04
CA GLY A 182 -2.28 -15.70 -1.71
C GLY A 182 -3.40 -16.16 -0.78
N LYS A 183 -3.32 -15.82 0.51
CA LYS A 183 -4.24 -16.26 1.57
C LYS A 183 -4.53 -15.12 2.54
N LYS A 184 -5.73 -15.15 3.10
CA LYS A 184 -6.12 -14.23 4.19
C LYS A 184 -5.47 -14.64 5.51
N ILE A 185 -5.13 -13.65 6.32
CA ILE A 185 -4.65 -13.82 7.69
C ILE A 185 -5.87 -13.98 8.59
N ASN A 186 -5.90 -15.07 9.38
CA ASN A 186 -7.07 -15.45 10.18
C ASN A 186 -6.97 -15.00 11.64
N SER A 187 -5.75 -14.93 12.18
CA SER A 187 -5.52 -14.46 13.54
C SER A 187 -4.14 -13.88 13.72
N VAL A 188 -4.00 -13.03 14.75
CA VAL A 188 -2.79 -12.29 15.03
C VAL A 188 -2.50 -12.26 16.53
N TYR A 189 -1.21 -12.37 16.88
CA TYR A 189 -0.68 -12.07 18.20
C TYR A 189 0.43 -11.02 18.06
N ALA A 190 0.36 -9.94 18.85
CA ALA A 190 1.31 -8.86 18.76
C ALA A 190 1.83 -8.48 20.16
N ILE A 191 3.12 -8.14 20.21
CA ILE A 191 3.77 -7.45 21.31
C ILE A 191 4.23 -6.11 20.75
N ALA A 192 3.84 -5.02 21.39
CA ALA A 192 4.19 -3.67 20.96
C ALA A 192 4.38 -2.76 22.18
N GLY A 193 4.97 -1.61 21.99
CA GLY A 193 5.15 -0.60 23.02
C GLY A 193 5.30 0.80 22.45
N ALA A 194 5.16 1.80 23.32
CA ALA A 194 5.28 3.22 23.04
C ALA A 194 6.31 3.82 24.03
N ASP A 195 7.60 3.66 23.74
CA ASP A 195 8.68 4.07 24.64
C ASP A 195 9.10 5.53 24.45
N ILE A 196 9.00 6.05 23.24
CA ILE A 196 9.45 7.40 22.88
C ILE A 196 8.29 8.25 22.33
N HIS A 197 7.35 7.64 21.59
CA HIS A 197 6.27 8.34 20.89
C HIS A 197 4.91 8.13 21.57
N SER A 198 3.90 8.91 21.17
CA SER A 198 2.54 8.85 21.74
C SER A 198 1.74 7.61 21.31
N PHE A 199 2.16 6.96 20.23
CA PHE A 199 1.61 5.71 19.70
C PHE A 199 2.69 4.63 19.78
N GLU A 200 2.31 3.37 19.54
CA GLU A 200 3.29 2.29 19.47
C GLU A 200 4.39 2.61 18.44
N ASP A 201 5.65 2.57 18.89
CA ASP A 201 6.84 2.89 18.12
C ASP A 201 7.68 1.66 17.75
N HIS A 202 7.31 0.50 18.29
CA HIS A 202 7.84 -0.80 17.94
C HIS A 202 6.77 -1.89 18.08
N ALA A 203 6.86 -2.92 17.24
CA ALA A 203 6.00 -4.09 17.30
C ALA A 203 6.67 -5.33 16.73
N SER A 204 6.38 -6.47 17.35
CA SER A 204 6.62 -7.82 16.83
C SER A 204 5.27 -8.51 16.70
N ILE A 205 4.91 -8.92 15.47
CA ILE A 205 3.58 -9.43 15.16
C ILE A 205 3.71 -10.83 14.56
N ILE A 206 2.97 -11.78 15.10
CA ILE A 206 2.84 -13.13 14.56
C ILE A 206 1.48 -13.23 13.88
N LEU A 207 1.51 -13.59 12.60
CA LEU A 207 0.34 -13.73 11.74
C LEU A 207 0.10 -15.23 11.47
N ARG A 208 -1.14 -15.67 11.65
CA ARG A 208 -1.56 -17.03 11.33
C ARG A 208 -2.56 -17.00 10.18
N MET A 209 -2.31 -17.82 9.18
CA MET A 209 -3.23 -18.11 8.09
C MET A 209 -3.87 -19.48 8.34
N ASP A 210 -3.77 -20.43 7.47
CA ASP A 210 -4.19 -21.80 7.76
C ASP A 210 -3.22 -22.47 8.77
N HIS A 211 -3.57 -23.65 9.28
CA HIS A 211 -2.87 -24.37 10.36
C HIS A 211 -1.35 -24.48 10.27
N ASN A 212 -0.76 -24.29 9.09
CA ASN A 212 0.67 -24.54 8.85
C ASN A 212 1.40 -23.37 8.16
N PHE A 213 0.83 -22.16 8.16
CA PHE A 213 1.45 -20.96 7.55
C PHE A 213 1.62 -19.87 8.58
N ALA A 214 2.83 -19.37 8.72
CA ALA A 214 3.19 -18.32 9.66
C ALA A 214 3.74 -17.08 8.94
N GLY A 215 3.29 -15.91 9.37
CA GLY A 215 3.91 -14.63 9.06
C GLY A 215 4.49 -14.01 10.32
N VAL A 216 5.63 -13.34 10.21
CA VAL A 216 6.25 -12.60 11.30
C VAL A 216 6.61 -11.20 10.79
N VAL A 217 6.16 -10.17 11.49
CA VAL A 217 6.48 -8.77 11.18
C VAL A 217 7.24 -8.17 12.34
N GLU A 218 8.45 -7.68 12.08
CA GLU A 218 9.24 -6.84 12.98
C GLU A 218 9.25 -5.41 12.44
N THR A 219 8.73 -4.47 13.21
CA THR A 219 8.64 -3.08 12.78
C THR A 219 8.94 -2.12 13.93
N ASN A 220 9.69 -1.04 13.67
CA ASN A 220 9.92 0.02 14.64
C ASN A 220 10.37 1.34 14.00
N TRP A 221 10.28 2.42 14.79
CA TRP A 221 10.82 3.74 14.50
C TRP A 221 12.09 4.07 15.30
N LEU A 222 12.67 3.10 16.00
CA LEU A 222 13.77 3.28 16.96
C LEU A 222 15.15 2.94 16.37
N THR A 223 15.19 2.29 15.22
CA THR A 223 16.43 1.90 14.54
C THR A 223 17.04 3.11 13.83
N PRO A 224 18.36 3.39 13.98
CA PRO A 224 18.98 4.61 13.45
C PRO A 224 19.09 4.66 11.91
N HIS A 225 18.96 3.53 11.24
CA HIS A 225 18.99 3.43 9.77
C HIS A 225 17.87 2.52 9.27
N LYS A 226 17.48 2.73 8.01
CA LYS A 226 16.39 1.95 7.39
C LYS A 226 16.86 0.54 7.05
N VAL A 227 16.11 -0.47 7.50
CA VAL A 227 16.20 -1.86 7.04
C VAL A 227 14.85 -2.26 6.49
N ARG A 228 14.82 -2.83 5.30
CA ARG A 228 13.62 -3.28 4.60
C ARG A 228 13.90 -4.64 3.98
N GLN A 229 13.61 -5.70 4.68
CA GLN A 229 13.97 -7.07 4.30
C GLN A 229 12.80 -8.04 4.49
N LEU A 230 12.81 -9.11 3.70
CA LEU A 230 11.88 -10.22 3.82
C LEU A 230 12.63 -11.53 3.61
N THR A 231 12.29 -12.53 4.43
CA THR A 231 12.76 -13.91 4.29
C THR A 231 11.56 -14.81 4.08
N ALA A 232 11.56 -15.59 3.00
CA ALA A 232 10.56 -16.62 2.73
C ALA A 232 11.21 -18.00 2.83
N ILE A 233 10.75 -18.82 3.79
CA ILE A 233 11.26 -20.16 4.06
C ILE A 233 10.30 -21.17 3.44
N GLY A 234 10.81 -21.97 2.54
CA GLY A 234 10.12 -23.12 1.97
C GLY A 234 10.82 -24.44 2.33
N VAL A 235 10.14 -25.56 2.09
CA VAL A 235 10.68 -26.90 2.42
C VAL A 235 11.86 -27.33 1.53
N LYS A 236 12.13 -26.61 0.43
CA LYS A 236 13.24 -26.87 -0.50
C LYS A 236 14.30 -25.78 -0.55
N GLY A 237 14.12 -24.69 0.20
CA GLY A 237 15.06 -23.57 0.20
C GLY A 237 14.48 -22.31 0.82
N VAL A 238 15.32 -21.28 0.87
CA VAL A 238 15.01 -19.97 1.47
C VAL A 238 15.25 -18.87 0.44
N ALA A 239 14.36 -17.89 0.42
CA ALA A 239 14.56 -16.66 -0.34
C ALA A 239 14.76 -15.48 0.61
N TYR A 240 15.78 -14.66 0.34
CA TYR A 240 16.07 -13.41 1.01
C TYR A 240 15.81 -12.26 0.05
N LEU A 241 14.96 -11.32 0.45
CA LEU A 241 14.62 -10.13 -0.33
C LEU A 241 15.05 -8.86 0.39
N ASP A 242 15.68 -7.95 -0.34
CA ASP A 242 15.95 -6.58 0.09
C ASP A 242 15.11 -5.64 -0.78
N TYR A 243 14.18 -4.89 -0.15
CA TYR A 243 13.28 -3.98 -0.86
C TYR A 243 14.01 -2.74 -1.40
N ILE A 244 15.01 -2.23 -0.64
CA ILE A 244 15.72 -1.00 -0.99
C ILE A 244 16.64 -1.26 -2.20
N ASN A 245 17.41 -2.34 -2.13
CA ASN A 245 18.33 -2.73 -3.19
C ASN A 245 17.63 -3.53 -4.30
N GLN A 246 16.34 -3.82 -4.16
CA GLN A 246 15.53 -4.61 -5.10
C GLN A 246 16.24 -5.91 -5.51
N THR A 247 16.67 -6.69 -4.52
CA THR A 247 17.39 -7.95 -4.77
C THR A 247 16.66 -9.13 -4.16
N VAL A 248 16.80 -10.30 -4.79
CA VAL A 248 16.34 -11.59 -4.28
C VAL A 248 17.47 -12.60 -4.39
N GLN A 249 17.81 -13.25 -3.27
CA GLN A 249 18.75 -14.34 -3.21
C GLN A 249 18.03 -15.63 -2.81
N LEU A 250 18.38 -16.75 -3.46
CA LEU A 250 17.84 -18.07 -3.20
C LEU A 250 18.94 -18.95 -2.63
N HIS A 251 18.69 -19.59 -1.52
CA HIS A 251 19.59 -20.53 -0.90
C HIS A 251 18.89 -21.89 -0.81
N ASP A 252 19.51 -22.91 -1.36
CA ASP A 252 19.17 -24.31 -1.16
C ASP A 252 20.39 -25.07 -0.61
N ASN A 253 20.33 -26.39 -0.50
CA ASN A 253 21.40 -27.18 0.08
C ASN A 253 22.70 -27.19 -0.76
N GLU A 254 22.63 -26.81 -2.01
CA GLU A 254 23.76 -26.89 -2.96
C GLU A 254 24.21 -25.52 -3.44
N TRP A 255 23.30 -24.53 -3.53
CA TRP A 255 23.55 -23.29 -4.24
C TRP A 255 23.04 -22.06 -3.49
N ILE A 256 23.80 -20.97 -3.68
CA ILE A 256 23.36 -19.60 -3.45
C ILE A 256 23.24 -18.94 -4.82
N ARG A 257 22.03 -18.49 -5.18
CA ARG A 257 21.73 -17.90 -6.50
C ARG A 257 21.11 -16.51 -6.30
N LYS A 258 21.53 -15.56 -7.10
CA LYS A 258 20.88 -14.25 -7.18
C LYS A 258 19.89 -14.25 -8.33
N ALA A 259 18.60 -13.98 -8.03
CA ALA A 259 17.60 -13.83 -9.08
C ALA A 259 17.83 -12.54 -9.87
N LYS A 260 17.59 -12.60 -11.18
CA LYS A 260 17.58 -11.37 -12.00
C LYS A 260 16.34 -10.56 -11.66
N VAL A 261 16.54 -9.30 -11.28
CA VAL A 261 15.50 -8.31 -11.01
C VAL A 261 15.79 -7.07 -11.85
N GLU A 262 14.84 -6.63 -12.64
CA GLU A 262 14.94 -5.38 -13.40
C GLU A 262 14.46 -4.23 -12.52
N HIS A 263 15.40 -3.39 -12.09
CA HIS A 263 15.11 -2.31 -11.15
C HIS A 263 14.20 -1.26 -11.79
N SER A 264 13.18 -0.84 -11.05
CA SER A 264 12.28 0.24 -11.44
C SER A 264 11.68 0.91 -10.20
N GLU A 265 11.12 2.09 -10.39
CA GLU A 265 10.46 2.84 -9.32
C GLU A 265 9.09 2.20 -8.99
N PRO A 266 8.87 1.66 -7.76
CA PRO A 266 7.63 0.98 -7.41
C PRO A 266 6.39 1.86 -7.59
N LEU A 267 6.44 3.13 -7.20
CA LEU A 267 5.31 4.06 -7.36
C LEU A 267 4.97 4.30 -8.84
N LYS A 268 5.97 4.38 -9.71
CA LYS A 268 5.74 4.51 -11.15
C LYS A 268 5.03 3.28 -11.72
N ASN A 269 5.43 2.10 -11.27
CA ASN A 269 4.78 0.84 -11.66
C ASN A 269 3.32 0.78 -11.18
N GLU A 270 3.09 1.17 -9.92
CA GLU A 270 1.75 1.24 -9.31
C GLU A 270 0.83 2.18 -10.06
N LEU A 271 1.25 3.42 -10.28
CA LEU A 271 0.42 4.42 -10.96
C LEU A 271 0.16 4.05 -12.42
N LYS A 272 1.15 3.47 -13.10
CA LYS A 272 0.94 2.94 -14.46
C LYS A 272 -0.09 1.81 -14.46
N TYR A 273 -0.01 0.88 -13.52
CA TYR A 273 -0.96 -0.21 -13.38
C TYR A 273 -2.38 0.31 -13.06
N PHE A 274 -2.49 1.33 -12.20
CA PHE A 274 -3.76 2.00 -11.93
C PHE A 274 -4.38 2.60 -13.21
N ILE A 275 -3.60 3.32 -14.01
CA ILE A 275 -4.06 3.88 -15.28
C ILE A 275 -4.51 2.77 -16.25
N ASP A 276 -3.78 1.66 -16.33
CA ASP A 276 -4.18 0.52 -17.15
C ASP A 276 -5.52 -0.09 -16.66
N CYS A 277 -5.72 -0.22 -15.34
CA CYS A 277 -7.01 -0.65 -14.77
C CYS A 277 -8.12 0.37 -15.04
N ALA A 278 -7.85 1.66 -14.88
CA ALA A 278 -8.79 2.74 -15.13
C ALA A 278 -9.28 2.77 -16.59
N ALA A 279 -8.35 2.55 -17.53
CA ALA A 279 -8.66 2.54 -18.97
C ALA A 279 -9.45 1.30 -19.41
N THR A 280 -9.28 0.16 -18.75
CA THR A 280 -9.84 -1.13 -19.16
C THR A 280 -11.02 -1.61 -18.33
N GLY A 281 -11.27 -1.01 -17.15
CA GLY A 281 -12.24 -1.48 -16.17
C GLY A 281 -11.84 -2.79 -15.47
N LYS A 282 -10.57 -3.19 -15.60
CA LYS A 282 -10.06 -4.42 -14.95
C LYS A 282 -9.99 -4.21 -13.44
N THR A 283 -10.47 -5.21 -12.68
CA THR A 283 -10.31 -5.23 -11.22
C THR A 283 -8.82 -5.14 -10.84
N PRO A 284 -8.43 -4.15 -10.02
CA PRO A 284 -7.03 -4.00 -9.63
C PRO A 284 -6.60 -5.05 -8.61
N ASN A 285 -5.29 -5.25 -8.53
CA ASN A 285 -4.65 -5.98 -7.44
C ASN A 285 -3.42 -5.16 -7.00
N PRO A 286 -3.51 -4.46 -5.84
CA PRO A 286 -4.50 -4.59 -4.76
C PRO A 286 -5.84 -3.89 -5.04
N CYS A 287 -6.94 -4.55 -4.66
CA CYS A 287 -8.29 -3.98 -4.69
C CYS A 287 -8.72 -3.45 -3.30
N GLY A 288 -9.96 -2.94 -3.19
CA GLY A 288 -10.51 -2.47 -1.93
C GLY A 288 -10.53 -3.54 -0.84
N GLU A 289 -10.88 -4.78 -1.18
CA GLU A 289 -10.92 -5.92 -0.26
C GLU A 289 -9.54 -6.28 0.29
N ASP A 290 -8.47 -6.14 -0.51
CA ASP A 290 -7.09 -6.31 -0.04
C ASP A 290 -6.72 -5.25 0.99
N GLY A 291 -7.04 -3.98 0.70
CA GLY A 291 -6.80 -2.86 1.61
C GLY A 291 -7.57 -2.98 2.92
N LYS A 292 -8.86 -3.38 2.84
CA LYS A 292 -9.69 -3.64 4.03
C LYS A 292 -9.09 -4.76 4.87
N HIS A 293 -8.69 -5.88 4.25
CA HIS A 293 -8.09 -7.00 4.98
C HIS A 293 -6.77 -6.60 5.67
N ALA A 294 -5.90 -5.84 5.02
CA ALA A 294 -4.68 -5.34 5.63
C ALA A 294 -4.97 -4.43 6.84
N LEU A 295 -6.00 -3.58 6.74
CA LEU A 295 -6.46 -2.74 7.85
C LEU A 295 -7.04 -3.58 9.01
N GLU A 296 -7.90 -4.56 8.73
CA GLU A 296 -8.47 -5.48 9.73
C GLU A 296 -7.38 -6.18 10.54
N VAL A 297 -6.36 -6.68 9.86
CA VAL A 297 -5.22 -7.35 10.51
C VAL A 297 -4.40 -6.38 11.35
N ALA A 298 -4.12 -5.18 10.85
CA ALA A 298 -3.38 -4.16 11.58
C ALA A 298 -4.13 -3.72 12.85
N MET A 299 -5.45 -3.50 12.75
CA MET A 299 -6.30 -3.18 13.90
C MET A 299 -6.38 -4.35 14.90
N ALA A 300 -6.44 -5.59 14.41
CA ALA A 300 -6.38 -6.78 15.25
C ALA A 300 -5.02 -6.92 15.96
N ALA A 301 -3.92 -6.53 15.33
CA ALA A 301 -2.60 -6.50 15.96
C ALA A 301 -2.54 -5.45 17.10
N ILE A 302 -3.12 -4.27 16.89
CA ILE A 302 -3.23 -3.24 17.93
C ILE A 302 -4.06 -3.75 19.11
N ARG A 303 -5.21 -4.37 18.85
CA ARG A 303 -6.02 -4.99 19.90
C ARG A 303 -5.28 -6.11 20.62
N SER A 304 -4.51 -6.92 19.89
CA SER A 304 -3.78 -8.05 20.45
C SER A 304 -2.75 -7.61 21.51
N TYR A 305 -1.98 -6.56 21.24
CA TYR A 305 -1.02 -6.08 22.23
C TYR A 305 -1.71 -5.37 23.41
N GLN A 306 -2.85 -4.70 23.19
CA GLN A 306 -3.61 -4.03 24.25
C GLN A 306 -4.33 -5.02 25.18
N GLU A 307 -4.83 -6.12 24.63
CA GLU A 307 -5.56 -7.16 25.34
C GLU A 307 -4.67 -8.36 25.75
N GLU A 308 -3.37 -8.34 25.38
CA GLU A 308 -2.37 -9.37 25.66
C GLU A 308 -2.80 -10.79 25.26
N ARG A 309 -3.55 -10.92 24.17
CA ARG A 309 -4.08 -12.20 23.68
C ARG A 309 -4.13 -12.31 22.16
N LEU A 310 -4.28 -13.55 21.69
CA LEU A 310 -4.56 -13.82 20.27
C LEU A 310 -5.92 -13.20 19.88
N ILE A 311 -5.94 -12.52 18.74
CA ILE A 311 -7.15 -11.93 18.13
C ILE A 311 -7.45 -12.61 16.80
N GLU A 312 -8.69 -13.05 16.64
CA GLU A 312 -9.23 -13.52 15.36
C GLU A 312 -9.56 -12.30 14.47
N VAL A 313 -9.15 -12.34 13.20
CA VAL A 313 -9.38 -11.26 12.24
C VAL A 313 -10.81 -11.35 11.70
N GLY A 314 -11.49 -10.20 11.63
CA GLY A 314 -12.86 -10.13 11.10
C GLY A 314 -13.97 -10.60 12.07
N LYS A 315 -13.63 -10.72 13.38
CA LYS A 315 -14.59 -11.04 14.44
C LYS A 315 -14.70 -9.95 15.48
#